data_897de1134491909d404261402cc490d0
#
_entry.id   897de1134491909d404261402cc490d0
#
_cell.length_a   1.000
_cell.length_b   1.000
_cell.length_c   1.000
_cell.angle_alpha   90.00
_cell.angle_beta   90.00
_cell.angle_gamma   90.00
#
_symmetry.space_group_name_H-M   'P 1'
#
loop_
_entity.id
_entity.type
_entity.pdbx_description
1 polymer ?
#
loop_
_entity_poly.entity_id
_entity_poly.type
_entity_poly.pdbx_seq_one_letter_code
_entity_poly.pdbx_strand_id
1 'polypeptide(L)'
;MRGPRAFSLVFPALLSSLLLSSSSGCSDPAPAQPEPEPVCLDAGVDTSCTPPFEPTYDALYTNTFQRSCAASGVSCHASTGKQGGVDFGDPEAGYAGLTKKLRAGQPECSVLVHRVIATDGKVRMPPGRSLTAGEQCAIIQWVAQGARR
;
A
#
# COMPACT_ATOMS: atom_id res chain seq x y z
N MET A 1 -21.71 -62.91 -46.33
CA MET A 1 -22.06 -62.56 -44.94
C MET A 1 -21.09 -61.52 -44.44
N ARG A 2 -21.55 -60.26 -44.29
CA ARG A 2 -20.73 -59.10 -43.96
C ARG A 2 -20.89 -58.78 -42.48
N GLY A 3 -19.77 -58.85 -41.70
CA GLY A 3 -19.76 -58.47 -40.30
C GLY A 3 -19.65 -56.92 -40.09
N PRO A 4 -20.19 -56.42 -39.01
CA PRO A 4 -20.22 -54.95 -38.76
C PRO A 4 -18.87 -54.47 -38.22
N ARG A 5 -18.45 -53.29 -38.79
CA ARG A 5 -17.28 -52.54 -38.33
C ARG A 5 -17.63 -51.73 -37.07
N ALA A 6 -16.92 -51.96 -35.99
CA ALA A 6 -16.96 -51.15 -34.78
C ALA A 6 -16.22 -49.82 -35.04
N PHE A 7 -16.90 -48.70 -34.89
CA PHE A 7 -16.30 -47.37 -34.87
C PHE A 7 -15.86 -47.04 -33.44
N SER A 8 -14.56 -47.00 -33.25
CA SER A 8 -13.97 -46.52 -32.00
C SER A 8 -13.92 -44.98 -32.04
N LEU A 9 -14.75 -44.33 -31.26
CA LEU A 9 -14.69 -42.89 -31.02
C LEU A 9 -13.63 -42.59 -29.97
N VAL A 10 -12.51 -42.07 -30.40
CA VAL A 10 -11.48 -41.50 -29.53
C VAL A 10 -11.86 -40.09 -29.19
N PHE A 11 -12.25 -39.85 -27.93
CA PHE A 11 -12.46 -38.51 -27.40
C PHE A 11 -11.10 -37.93 -26.99
N PRO A 12 -10.67 -36.77 -27.52
CA PRO A 12 -9.54 -36.06 -26.97
C PRO A 12 -9.93 -35.36 -25.67
N ALA A 13 -9.32 -35.74 -24.57
CA ALA A 13 -9.38 -35.04 -23.30
C ALA A 13 -8.68 -33.67 -23.44
N LEU A 14 -9.46 -32.61 -23.54
CA LEU A 14 -8.97 -31.24 -23.42
C LEU A 14 -8.62 -30.98 -21.94
N LEU A 15 -7.33 -31.06 -21.60
CA LEU A 15 -6.82 -30.54 -20.35
C LEU A 15 -6.89 -29.00 -20.41
N SER A 16 -7.93 -28.43 -19.82
CA SER A 16 -8.00 -27.02 -19.53
C SER A 16 -7.09 -26.71 -18.34
N SER A 17 -5.87 -26.25 -18.64
CA SER A 17 -4.97 -25.68 -17.63
C SER A 17 -5.56 -24.37 -17.11
N LEU A 18 -6.19 -24.39 -15.94
CA LEU A 18 -6.54 -23.20 -15.19
C LEU A 18 -5.25 -22.53 -14.70
N LEU A 19 -4.76 -21.54 -15.42
CA LEU A 19 -3.76 -20.61 -14.93
C LEU A 19 -4.42 -19.74 -13.86
N LEU A 20 -4.21 -20.08 -12.58
CA LEU A 20 -4.48 -19.17 -11.47
C LEU A 20 -3.49 -18.01 -11.58
N SER A 21 -3.91 -16.93 -12.23
CA SER A 21 -3.22 -15.65 -12.15
C SER A 21 -3.42 -15.09 -10.75
N SER A 22 -2.44 -15.29 -9.88
CA SER A 22 -2.35 -14.61 -8.59
C SER A 22 -2.05 -13.13 -8.88
N SER A 23 -3.08 -12.31 -9.03
CA SER A 23 -2.96 -10.86 -9.07
C SER A 23 -2.71 -10.35 -7.66
N SER A 24 -1.46 -10.44 -7.21
CA SER A 24 -0.97 -9.70 -6.05
C SER A 24 -0.74 -8.28 -6.52
N GLY A 25 -1.67 -7.37 -6.28
CA GLY A 25 -1.46 -6.01 -6.73
C GLY A 25 -2.60 -5.10 -6.32
N CYS A 26 -2.38 -3.84 -6.45
CA CYS A 26 -3.36 -2.80 -6.31
C CYS A 26 -4.53 -3.06 -7.26
N SER A 27 -5.70 -3.28 -6.72
CA SER A 27 -6.93 -3.41 -7.52
C SER A 27 -7.21 -2.10 -8.26
N ASP A 28 -7.82 -2.19 -9.44
CA ASP A 28 -8.29 -1.03 -10.19
C ASP A 28 -9.07 -0.04 -9.31
N PRO A 29 -8.98 1.27 -9.57
CA PRO A 29 -9.61 2.28 -8.73
C PRO A 29 -11.12 2.07 -8.73
N ALA A 30 -11.63 1.53 -7.63
CA ALA A 30 -13.04 1.64 -7.32
C ALA A 30 -13.38 3.15 -7.17
N PRO A 31 -14.58 3.59 -7.58
CA PRO A 31 -14.99 4.98 -7.39
C PRO A 31 -14.75 5.38 -5.95
N ALA A 32 -14.06 6.52 -5.78
CA ALA A 32 -13.62 7.01 -4.48
C ALA A 32 -14.81 7.13 -3.53
N GLN A 33 -14.94 6.15 -2.64
CA GLN A 33 -15.80 6.32 -1.48
C GLN A 33 -15.15 7.37 -0.57
N PRO A 34 -15.92 8.28 0.03
CA PRO A 34 -15.37 9.18 1.03
C PRO A 34 -14.68 8.33 2.10
N GLU A 35 -13.38 8.56 2.29
CA GLU A 35 -12.68 7.89 3.37
C GLU A 35 -13.34 8.25 4.69
N PRO A 36 -13.63 7.26 5.54
CA PRO A 36 -14.20 7.54 6.85
C PRO A 36 -13.30 8.49 7.62
N GLU A 37 -13.90 9.40 8.37
CA GLU A 37 -13.19 10.29 9.28
C GLU A 37 -12.16 9.49 10.09
N PRO A 38 -10.92 9.99 10.21
CA PRO A 38 -9.89 9.27 10.93
C PRO A 38 -10.29 9.10 12.40
N VAL A 39 -10.54 7.88 12.79
CA VAL A 39 -10.72 7.52 14.19
C VAL A 39 -9.33 7.49 14.82
N CYS A 40 -9.12 8.24 15.90
CA CYS A 40 -7.86 8.20 16.63
C CYS A 40 -7.68 6.83 17.30
N LEU A 41 -6.44 6.37 17.39
CA LEU A 41 -6.11 5.16 18.13
C LEU A 41 -6.26 5.41 19.64
N ASP A 42 -6.98 4.51 20.32
CA ASP A 42 -7.16 4.59 21.80
C ASP A 42 -5.83 4.41 22.53
N ALA A 43 -4.96 3.53 22.02
CA ALA A 43 -3.59 3.40 22.51
C ALA A 43 -2.71 4.43 21.79
N GLY A 44 -2.06 5.31 22.54
CA GLY A 44 -1.12 6.28 21.99
C GLY A 44 -0.05 5.63 21.12
N VAL A 45 0.53 6.43 20.23
CA VAL A 45 1.65 6.02 19.37
C VAL A 45 2.95 6.41 20.05
N ASP A 46 3.95 5.50 20.04
CA ASP A 46 5.27 5.80 20.63
C ASP A 46 6.02 6.84 19.80
N THR A 47 6.08 8.07 20.29
CA THR A 47 6.84 9.17 19.71
C THR A 47 8.27 9.28 20.25
N SER A 48 8.65 8.45 21.23
CA SER A 48 10.00 8.45 21.84
C SER A 48 10.99 7.53 21.13
N CYS A 49 10.54 6.78 20.12
CA CYS A 49 11.35 5.89 19.32
C CYS A 49 12.48 6.64 18.57
N THR A 50 13.55 5.91 18.20
CA THR A 50 14.69 6.49 17.47
C THR A 50 14.59 6.19 15.97
N PRO A 51 14.40 7.19 15.11
CA PRO A 51 14.36 7.01 13.67
C PRO A 51 15.79 6.82 13.10
N PRO A 52 15.97 6.11 11.96
CA PRO A 52 17.28 5.86 11.34
C PRO A 52 17.83 7.06 10.58
N PHE A 53 17.03 8.09 10.37
CA PHE A 53 17.36 9.36 9.71
C PHE A 53 16.49 10.48 10.27
N GLU A 54 16.85 11.73 9.99
CA GLU A 54 16.07 12.87 10.43
C GLU A 54 14.64 12.82 9.89
N PRO A 55 13.59 12.97 10.73
CA PRO A 55 12.20 12.83 10.33
C PRO A 55 11.69 14.09 9.59
N THR A 56 12.21 14.32 8.39
CA THR A 56 11.76 15.35 7.44
C THR A 56 11.04 14.70 6.26
N TYR A 57 10.18 15.45 5.56
CA TYR A 57 9.52 14.92 4.38
C TYR A 57 10.50 14.44 3.31
N ASP A 58 11.55 15.20 3.03
CA ASP A 58 12.52 14.89 1.99
C ASP A 58 13.31 13.60 2.30
N ALA A 59 13.69 13.42 3.58
CA ALA A 59 14.33 12.18 4.02
C ALA A 59 13.38 10.98 3.96
N LEU A 60 12.12 11.14 4.38
CA LEU A 60 11.08 10.12 4.25
C LEU A 60 10.78 9.79 2.79
N TYR A 61 10.72 10.80 1.93
CA TYR A 61 10.47 10.60 0.50
C TYR A 61 11.54 9.70 -0.11
N THR A 62 12.81 10.03 0.11
CA THR A 62 13.94 9.30 -0.46
C THR A 62 14.13 7.91 0.15
N ASN A 63 14.00 7.79 1.47
CA ASN A 63 14.36 6.57 2.18
C ASN A 63 13.21 5.59 2.33
N THR A 64 11.96 6.07 2.31
CA THR A 64 10.78 5.22 2.59
C THR A 64 9.74 5.26 1.46
N PHE A 65 9.22 6.44 1.11
CA PHE A 65 8.05 6.50 0.22
C PHE A 65 8.37 6.05 -1.20
N GLN A 66 9.45 6.51 -1.82
CA GLN A 66 9.85 6.05 -3.15
C GLN A 66 10.13 4.55 -3.18
N ARG A 67 10.83 4.03 -2.16
CA ARG A 67 11.29 2.63 -2.13
C ARG A 67 10.19 1.65 -1.74
N SER A 68 9.26 2.07 -0.91
CA SER A 68 8.29 1.18 -0.29
C SER A 68 6.86 1.38 -0.77
N CYS A 69 6.55 2.56 -1.29
CA CYS A 69 5.18 2.94 -1.68
C CYS A 69 5.03 3.19 -3.18
N ALA A 70 6.11 3.60 -3.87
CA ALA A 70 6.12 3.86 -5.31
C ALA A 70 7.09 2.97 -6.10
N ALA A 71 7.71 1.96 -5.48
CA ALA A 71 8.68 1.10 -6.14
C ALA A 71 8.12 0.42 -7.39
N SER A 72 8.98 0.23 -8.40
CA SER A 72 8.66 -0.47 -9.64
C SER A 72 8.09 -1.85 -9.37
N GLY A 73 6.93 -2.16 -9.94
CA GLY A 73 6.17 -3.41 -9.70
C GLY A 73 5.10 -3.30 -8.62
N VAL A 74 5.11 -2.23 -7.81
CA VAL A 74 4.04 -1.90 -6.86
C VAL A 74 3.60 -0.47 -7.17
N SER A 75 2.82 -0.30 -8.21
CA SER A 75 2.43 1.02 -8.74
C SER A 75 1.35 1.73 -7.93
N CYS A 76 1.09 1.30 -6.68
CA CYS A 76 -0.03 1.80 -5.90
C CYS A 76 0.01 3.32 -5.72
N HIS A 77 1.15 3.88 -5.32
CA HIS A 77 1.32 5.31 -5.10
C HIS A 77 2.36 5.93 -6.07
N ALA A 78 2.64 5.28 -7.20
CA ALA A 78 3.36 5.90 -8.30
C ALA A 78 2.41 6.72 -9.18
N SER A 79 2.94 7.55 -10.07
CA SER A 79 2.15 8.42 -10.95
C SER A 79 1.12 7.69 -11.82
N THR A 80 1.29 6.39 -12.04
CA THR A 80 0.35 5.52 -12.75
C THR A 80 -0.81 5.02 -11.89
N GLY A 81 -0.60 4.84 -10.57
CA GLY A 81 -1.59 4.29 -9.66
C GLY A 81 -2.33 5.33 -8.83
N LYS A 82 -1.62 6.21 -8.17
CA LYS A 82 -2.15 7.32 -7.33
C LYS A 82 -3.21 6.88 -6.33
N GLN A 83 -3.07 5.68 -5.77
CA GLN A 83 -4.07 5.13 -4.85
C GLN A 83 -4.28 6.05 -3.64
N GLY A 84 -5.54 6.26 -3.26
CA GLY A 84 -5.90 7.19 -2.20
C GLY A 84 -5.54 8.66 -2.48
N GLY A 85 -5.25 9.04 -3.73
CA GLY A 85 -4.87 10.40 -4.10
C GLY A 85 -3.45 10.79 -3.70
N VAL A 86 -2.57 9.81 -3.44
CA VAL A 86 -1.15 10.03 -3.11
C VAL A 86 -0.28 9.58 -4.28
N ASP A 87 0.62 10.45 -4.74
CA ASP A 87 1.53 10.20 -5.86
C ASP A 87 2.98 10.44 -5.45
N PHE A 88 3.68 9.36 -5.11
CA PHE A 88 5.12 9.43 -4.80
C PHE A 88 6.03 9.32 -6.03
N GLY A 89 5.48 9.37 -7.23
CA GLY A 89 6.26 9.59 -8.45
C GLY A 89 6.77 11.03 -8.58
N ASP A 90 6.12 11.95 -7.86
CA ASP A 90 6.50 13.37 -7.75
C ASP A 90 6.50 13.80 -6.28
N PRO A 91 7.58 14.42 -5.77
CA PRO A 91 7.67 14.78 -4.35
C PRO A 91 6.64 15.82 -3.91
N GLU A 92 6.29 16.78 -4.77
CA GLU A 92 5.29 17.81 -4.45
C GLU A 92 3.88 17.20 -4.38
N ALA A 93 3.53 16.39 -5.39
CA ALA A 93 2.26 15.71 -5.43
C ALA A 93 2.10 14.72 -4.27
N GLY A 94 3.19 14.02 -3.91
CA GLY A 94 3.23 13.13 -2.76
C GLY A 94 2.97 13.86 -1.45
N TYR A 95 3.64 14.97 -1.22
CA TYR A 95 3.42 15.80 -0.04
C TYR A 95 1.99 16.33 0.02
N ALA A 96 1.50 16.92 -1.06
CA ALA A 96 0.15 17.47 -1.14
C ALA A 96 -0.94 16.38 -0.96
N GLY A 97 -0.68 15.16 -1.45
CA GLY A 97 -1.57 14.01 -1.23
C GLY A 97 -1.59 13.54 0.22
N LEU A 98 -0.41 13.45 0.85
CA LEU A 98 -0.28 13.03 2.25
C LEU A 98 -0.90 14.02 3.22
N THR A 99 -0.72 15.32 3.04
CA THR A 99 -1.25 16.33 3.97
C THR A 99 -2.76 16.24 4.15
N LYS A 100 -3.48 15.71 3.17
CA LYS A 100 -4.93 15.43 3.26
C LYS A 100 -5.26 14.21 4.13
N LYS A 101 -4.26 13.38 4.45
CA LYS A 101 -4.39 12.13 5.20
C LYS A 101 -3.77 12.20 6.60
N LEU A 102 -3.32 13.38 6.99
CA LEU A 102 -2.61 13.61 8.23
C LEU A 102 -3.38 14.56 9.12
N ARG A 103 -3.19 14.38 10.42
CA ARG A 103 -3.43 15.40 11.44
C ARG A 103 -2.08 15.82 12.01
N ALA A 104 -1.57 16.95 11.53
CA ALA A 104 -0.27 17.47 11.95
C ALA A 104 -0.21 17.63 13.48
N GLY A 105 0.84 17.10 14.09
CA GLY A 105 0.99 17.05 15.55
C GLY A 105 0.22 15.94 16.26
N GLN A 106 -0.60 15.15 15.55
CA GLN A 106 -1.45 14.11 16.12
C GLN A 106 -1.25 12.78 15.35
N PRO A 107 -0.15 12.07 15.57
CA PRO A 107 0.14 10.83 14.85
C PRO A 107 -0.92 9.75 15.10
N GLU A 108 -1.49 9.67 16.32
CA GLU A 108 -2.55 8.74 16.69
C GLU A 108 -3.87 8.97 15.92
N CYS A 109 -4.08 10.16 15.33
CA CYS A 109 -5.27 10.50 14.54
C CYS A 109 -4.97 10.58 13.04
N SER A 110 -3.78 10.18 12.61
CA SER A 110 -3.32 10.30 11.21
C SER A 110 -3.48 8.99 10.45
N VAL A 111 -4.25 8.99 9.36
CA VAL A 111 -4.50 7.80 8.54
C VAL A 111 -3.20 7.16 8.05
N LEU A 112 -2.20 7.95 7.66
CA LEU A 112 -0.89 7.43 7.28
C LEU A 112 -0.29 6.57 8.40
N VAL A 113 -0.27 7.07 9.63
CA VAL A 113 0.30 6.37 10.77
C VAL A 113 -0.46 5.08 11.02
N HIS A 114 -1.80 5.12 11.05
CA HIS A 114 -2.62 3.92 11.22
C HIS A 114 -2.29 2.85 10.17
N ARG A 115 -2.11 3.24 8.92
CA ARG A 115 -1.81 2.31 7.82
C ARG A 115 -0.44 1.67 7.96
N VAL A 116 0.59 2.42 8.34
CA VAL A 116 1.96 1.89 8.40
C VAL A 116 2.24 1.04 9.63
N ILE A 117 1.53 1.28 10.75
CA ILE A 117 1.69 0.47 11.97
C ILE A 117 0.67 -0.68 12.09
N ALA A 118 -0.33 -0.75 11.20
CA ALA A 118 -1.35 -1.79 11.25
C ALA A 118 -0.74 -3.19 11.18
N THR A 119 -1.24 -4.09 12.01
CA THR A 119 -0.91 -5.52 11.98
C THR A 119 -1.84 -6.30 11.06
N ASP A 120 -3.07 -5.82 10.85
CA ASP A 120 -4.00 -6.40 9.90
C ASP A 120 -3.56 -6.13 8.46
N GLY A 121 -3.26 -7.20 7.72
CA GLY A 121 -2.80 -7.12 6.34
C GLY A 121 -3.79 -6.49 5.36
N LYS A 122 -5.08 -6.39 5.70
CA LYS A 122 -6.10 -5.76 4.85
C LYS A 122 -6.00 -4.23 4.83
N VAL A 123 -5.53 -3.66 5.93
CA VAL A 123 -5.42 -2.20 6.08
C VAL A 123 -3.98 -1.70 6.09
N ARG A 124 -3.02 -2.60 6.30
CA ARG A 124 -1.59 -2.25 6.39
C ARG A 124 -1.03 -1.76 5.05
N MET A 125 -0.18 -0.75 5.14
CA MET A 125 0.63 -0.24 4.03
C MET A 125 2.14 -0.32 4.36
N PRO A 126 2.98 -0.83 3.45
CA PRO A 126 2.62 -1.41 2.14
C PRO A 126 1.90 -2.78 2.30
N PRO A 127 1.05 -3.17 1.33
CA PRO A 127 0.45 -4.50 1.30
C PRO A 127 1.54 -5.59 1.23
N GLY A 128 1.31 -6.71 1.93
CA GLY A 128 2.19 -7.88 1.87
C GLY A 128 3.47 -7.79 2.71
N ARG A 129 3.87 -6.59 3.19
CA ARG A 129 5.04 -6.41 4.08
C ARG A 129 4.82 -5.27 5.06
N SER A 130 5.60 -5.24 6.13
CA SER A 130 5.65 -4.09 7.04
C SER A 130 6.85 -3.21 6.72
N LEU A 131 6.74 -1.92 7.00
CA LEU A 131 7.91 -1.07 7.15
C LEU A 131 8.72 -1.53 8.36
N THR A 132 10.01 -1.25 8.37
CA THR A 132 10.84 -1.46 9.56
C THR A 132 10.37 -0.56 10.71
N ALA A 133 10.65 -0.96 11.94
CA ALA A 133 10.31 -0.15 13.12
C ALA A 133 10.92 1.27 13.02
N GLY A 134 12.13 1.39 12.46
CA GLY A 134 12.77 2.68 12.24
C GLY A 134 12.05 3.56 11.21
N GLU A 135 11.60 3.00 10.08
CA GLU A 135 10.82 3.74 9.09
C GLU A 135 9.46 4.18 9.64
N GLN A 136 8.79 3.31 10.40
CA GLN A 136 7.56 3.66 11.11
C GLN A 136 7.80 4.81 12.10
N CYS A 137 8.88 4.72 12.87
CA CYS A 137 9.30 5.74 13.81
C CYS A 137 9.53 7.10 13.12
N ALA A 138 10.25 7.12 11.99
CA ALA A 138 10.49 8.34 11.24
C ALA A 138 9.18 9.02 10.77
N ILE A 139 8.21 8.22 10.31
CA ILE A 139 6.89 8.73 9.91
C ILE A 139 6.14 9.29 11.12
N ILE A 140 6.12 8.55 12.24
CA ILE A 140 5.44 8.96 13.47
C ILE A 140 5.99 10.29 13.98
N GLN A 141 7.32 10.41 14.08
CA GLN A 141 7.96 11.63 14.56
C GLN A 141 7.77 12.80 13.60
N TRP A 142 7.84 12.57 12.28
CA TRP A 142 7.54 13.62 11.30
C TRP A 142 6.13 14.18 11.49
N VAL A 143 5.13 13.32 11.65
CA VAL A 143 3.74 13.75 11.91
C VAL A 143 3.63 14.47 13.25
N ALA A 144 4.26 13.94 14.32
CA ALA A 144 4.25 14.56 15.66
C ALA A 144 4.87 15.96 15.66
N GLN A 145 5.89 16.20 14.82
CA GLN A 145 6.55 17.49 14.63
C GLN A 145 5.77 18.45 13.71
N GLY A 146 4.55 18.10 13.31
CA GLY A 146 3.67 18.94 12.51
C GLY A 146 3.71 18.65 11.01
N ALA A 147 4.31 17.53 10.59
CA ALA A 147 4.35 17.05 9.20
C ALA A 147 4.84 18.13 8.20
N ARG A 148 5.81 18.93 8.60
CA ARG A 148 6.38 19.98 7.75
C ARG A 148 7.25 19.41 6.66
N ARG A 149 7.35 20.15 5.59
CA ARG A 149 8.30 19.88 4.52
C ARG A 149 9.69 20.38 4.90
#